data_47aec04568eb004a30e7883834eeb3e5
#
_entry.id   47aec04568eb004a30e7883834eeb3e5
#
_cell.length_a   1.000
_cell.length_b   1.000
_cell.length_c   1.000
_cell.angle_alpha   90.00
_cell.angle_beta   90.00
_cell.angle_gamma   90.00
#
_symmetry.space_group_name_H-M   'P 1'
#
loop_
_entity.id
_entity.type
_entity.pdbx_description
1 polymer ?
#
loop_
_entity_poly.entity_id
_entity_poly.type
_entity_poly.pdbx_seq_one_letter_code
_entity_poly.pdbx_strand_id
1 'polypeptide(L)'
;RLSGRVPLEEILSRWPDLVAGLASRPTIGVVVVDTYDRGPIAIGGEGVHILNDGRVEGDDPLRQYGPLAREDLLRAAGLPNAGDLLLVSSVDSGGQVHAFEQQVGSHGGIGGMQNEAVLLYPVGLELDEDLVNVVGGRRMLVGAEAVNEQLLQWMRTLGLHP
;
A
#
# COMPACT_ATOMS: atom_id res chain seq x y z
N ARG A 1 16.93 -0.45 7.60
CA ARG A 1 16.19 0.26 8.64
C ARG A 1 15.77 1.64 8.14
N LEU A 2 14.52 1.99 8.36
CA LEU A 2 14.00 3.33 8.05
C LEU A 2 14.46 4.31 9.15
N SER A 3 14.99 5.48 8.74
CA SER A 3 15.55 6.44 9.68
C SER A 3 14.48 7.02 10.62
N GLY A 4 14.75 7.05 11.92
CA GLY A 4 13.92 7.71 12.91
C GLY A 4 12.74 6.89 13.45
N ARG A 5 12.52 5.66 12.97
CA ARG A 5 11.44 4.80 13.43
C ARG A 5 11.85 3.87 14.55
N VAL A 6 10.92 3.60 15.46
CA VAL A 6 11.09 2.60 16.51
C VAL A 6 10.85 1.21 15.91
N PRO A 7 11.84 0.31 15.92
CA PRO A 7 11.69 -1.02 15.36
C PRO A 7 10.86 -1.94 16.26
N LEU A 8 10.33 -3.01 15.66
CA LEU A 8 9.49 -4.00 16.33
C LEU A 8 10.09 -4.48 17.65
N GLU A 9 11.39 -4.78 17.67
CA GLU A 9 12.07 -5.32 18.82
C GLU A 9 12.04 -4.35 20.02
N GLU A 10 12.17 -3.05 19.77
CA GLU A 10 12.03 -2.03 20.81
C GLU A 10 10.56 -1.86 21.25
N ILE A 11 9.62 -1.94 20.33
CA ILE A 11 8.18 -1.91 20.65
C ILE A 11 7.83 -3.08 21.55
N LEU A 12 8.24 -4.29 21.18
CA LEU A 12 7.95 -5.50 21.97
C LEU A 12 8.63 -5.51 23.35
N SER A 13 9.80 -4.86 23.48
CA SER A 13 10.45 -4.73 24.78
C SER A 13 9.66 -3.89 25.77
N ARG A 14 8.88 -2.93 25.29
CA ARG A 14 8.04 -2.01 26.10
C ARG A 14 6.60 -2.49 26.22
N TRP A 15 6.07 -3.04 25.15
CA TRP A 15 4.68 -3.48 25.02
C TRP A 15 4.61 -4.83 24.31
N PRO A 16 4.89 -5.95 25.00
CA PRO A 16 5.01 -7.28 24.38
C PRO A 16 3.81 -7.72 23.56
N ASP A 17 2.60 -7.35 23.99
CA ASP A 17 1.35 -7.80 23.38
C ASP A 17 0.75 -6.77 22.39
N LEU A 18 1.37 -5.61 22.20
CA LEU A 18 0.77 -4.51 21.42
C LEU A 18 0.53 -4.92 19.97
N VAL A 19 1.59 -5.36 19.28
CA VAL A 19 1.50 -5.66 17.84
C VAL A 19 0.64 -6.89 17.58
N ALA A 20 0.80 -7.95 18.37
CA ALA A 20 -0.06 -9.13 18.29
C ALA A 20 -1.52 -8.81 18.60
N GLY A 21 -1.77 -7.99 19.62
CA GLY A 21 -3.10 -7.52 19.99
C GLY A 21 -3.76 -6.68 18.89
N LEU A 22 -2.99 -5.86 18.17
CA LEU A 22 -3.48 -5.12 17.00
C LEU A 22 -3.79 -6.06 15.83
N ALA A 23 -2.84 -6.93 15.46
CA ALA A 23 -2.99 -7.83 14.33
C ALA A 23 -4.13 -8.86 14.51
N SER A 24 -4.52 -9.15 15.75
CA SER A 24 -5.66 -10.05 16.06
C SER A 24 -7.03 -9.37 15.95
N ARG A 25 -7.09 -8.05 15.73
CA ARG A 25 -8.38 -7.34 15.61
C ARG A 25 -9.02 -7.59 14.26
N PRO A 26 -10.31 -7.98 14.19
CA PRO A 26 -10.99 -8.24 12.92
C PRO A 26 -11.01 -7.04 11.97
N THR A 27 -10.90 -5.82 12.50
CA THR A 27 -10.93 -4.57 11.75
C THR A 27 -9.58 -4.15 11.20
N ILE A 28 -8.49 -4.73 11.72
CA ILE A 28 -7.11 -4.51 11.28
C ILE A 28 -6.68 -5.72 10.46
N GLY A 29 -6.44 -5.52 9.19
CA GLY A 29 -5.97 -6.60 8.33
C GLY A 29 -4.46 -6.77 8.39
N VAL A 30 -3.72 -5.66 8.52
CA VAL A 30 -2.26 -5.67 8.55
C VAL A 30 -1.71 -4.58 9.47
N VAL A 31 -0.66 -4.92 10.20
CA VAL A 31 0.20 -3.99 10.93
C VAL A 31 1.56 -3.97 10.27
N VAL A 32 2.00 -2.81 9.74
CA VAL A 32 3.34 -2.66 9.17
C VAL A 32 4.26 -2.01 10.19
N VAL A 33 5.43 -2.59 10.38
CA VAL A 33 6.44 -2.14 11.33
C VAL A 33 7.85 -2.43 10.80
N ASP A 34 8.81 -1.57 11.13
CA ASP A 34 10.21 -1.78 10.78
C ASP A 34 10.88 -2.78 11.76
N THR A 35 11.93 -3.47 11.31
CA THR A 35 12.72 -4.38 12.12
C THR A 35 14.20 -4.04 12.03
N TYR A 36 15.04 -4.54 12.97
CA TYR A 36 16.47 -4.28 12.94
C TYR A 36 17.18 -4.89 11.73
N ASP A 37 16.79 -6.08 11.31
CA ASP A 37 17.54 -6.92 10.38
C ASP A 37 16.79 -7.21 9.05
N ARG A 38 15.45 -7.19 9.06
CA ARG A 38 14.64 -7.55 7.89
C ARG A 38 14.03 -6.35 7.16
N GLY A 39 14.13 -5.14 7.76
CA GLY A 39 13.42 -3.95 7.30
C GLY A 39 11.92 -4.03 7.59
N PRO A 40 11.08 -3.31 6.85
CA PRO A 40 9.65 -3.28 7.13
C PRO A 40 9.00 -4.63 6.83
N ILE A 41 8.15 -5.07 7.76
CA ILE A 41 7.34 -6.28 7.66
C ILE A 41 5.87 -5.95 7.84
N ALA A 42 5.01 -6.73 7.21
CA ALA A 42 3.56 -6.67 7.33
C ALA A 42 3.07 -7.87 8.14
N ILE A 43 2.46 -7.63 9.30
CA ILE A 43 2.00 -8.65 10.24
C ILE A 43 0.49 -8.75 10.16
N GLY A 44 -0.02 -9.93 9.86
CA GLY A 44 -1.44 -10.28 9.97
C GLY A 44 -1.70 -11.21 11.16
N GLY A 45 -2.94 -11.68 11.31
CA GLY A 45 -3.32 -12.59 12.39
C GLY A 45 -2.58 -13.93 12.36
N GLU A 46 -2.31 -14.48 11.17
CA GLU A 46 -1.78 -15.83 11.00
C GLU A 46 -0.45 -15.87 10.22
N GLY A 47 0.17 -14.71 9.97
CA GLY A 47 1.45 -14.70 9.26
C GLY A 47 2.06 -13.32 9.05
N VAL A 48 3.22 -13.34 8.42
CA VAL A 48 4.08 -12.18 8.19
C VAL A 48 4.55 -12.16 6.75
N HIS A 49 4.52 -10.98 6.12
CA HIS A 49 5.12 -10.73 4.82
C HIS A 49 6.31 -9.77 4.98
N ILE A 50 7.51 -10.22 4.61
CA ILE A 50 8.73 -9.40 4.64
C ILE A 50 8.75 -8.54 3.39
N LEU A 51 8.55 -7.23 3.54
CA LEU A 51 8.28 -6.37 2.40
C LEU A 51 9.50 -6.18 1.47
N ASN A 52 10.73 -6.24 1.99
CA ASN A 52 11.93 -6.03 1.17
C ASN A 52 12.17 -7.15 0.15
N ASP A 53 12.01 -8.40 0.54
CA ASP A 53 12.32 -9.57 -0.28
C ASP A 53 11.10 -10.37 -0.75
N GLY A 54 9.91 -10.03 -0.25
CA GLY A 54 8.65 -10.70 -0.59
C GLY A 54 8.46 -12.07 0.07
N ARG A 55 9.32 -12.46 1.02
CA ARG A 55 9.19 -13.73 1.73
C ARG A 55 7.99 -13.71 2.68
N VAL A 56 7.24 -14.80 2.71
CA VAL A 56 6.08 -14.98 3.58
C VAL A 56 6.34 -16.08 4.60
N GLU A 57 5.99 -15.82 5.84
CA GLU A 57 6.02 -16.76 6.95
C GLU A 57 4.58 -16.94 7.46
N GLY A 58 4.04 -18.16 7.42
CA GLY A 58 2.63 -18.42 7.70
C GLY A 58 1.70 -18.06 6.53
N ASP A 59 0.48 -17.63 6.83
CA ASP A 59 -0.48 -17.15 5.83
C ASP A 59 -0.12 -15.74 5.35
N ASP A 60 -0.13 -15.52 4.03
CA ASP A 60 0.20 -14.21 3.47
C ASP A 60 -0.88 -13.16 3.83
N PRO A 61 -0.56 -12.19 4.72
CA PRO A 61 -1.51 -11.18 5.13
C PRO A 61 -1.86 -10.20 4.00
N LEU A 62 -1.07 -10.15 2.92
CA LEU A 62 -1.30 -9.23 1.81
C LEU A 62 -2.14 -9.83 0.68
N ARG A 63 -2.44 -11.13 0.71
CA ARG A 63 -3.15 -11.84 -0.37
C ARG A 63 -4.45 -11.17 -0.82
N GLN A 64 -5.18 -10.55 0.10
CA GLN A 64 -6.48 -9.93 -0.17
C GLN A 64 -6.39 -8.48 -0.68
N TYR A 65 -5.21 -7.87 -0.65
CA TYR A 65 -5.03 -6.44 -0.98
C TYR A 65 -4.63 -6.18 -2.43
N GLY A 66 -4.43 -7.24 -3.20
CA GLY A 66 -4.07 -7.12 -4.61
C GLY A 66 -2.55 -7.16 -4.87
N PRO A 67 -2.17 -7.19 -6.14
CA PRO A 67 -0.80 -7.49 -6.56
C PRO A 67 0.22 -6.38 -6.25
N LEU A 68 -0.22 -5.15 -6.00
CA LEU A 68 0.66 -4.01 -5.70
C LEU A 68 0.78 -3.71 -4.20
N ALA A 69 0.10 -4.48 -3.33
CA ALA A 69 0.02 -4.19 -1.90
C ALA A 69 1.40 -4.09 -1.24
N ARG A 70 2.33 -4.98 -1.61
CA ARG A 70 3.70 -4.98 -1.08
C ARG A 70 4.44 -3.70 -1.43
N GLU A 71 4.40 -3.30 -2.69
CA GLU A 71 5.05 -2.09 -3.22
C GLU A 71 4.44 -0.82 -2.61
N ASP A 72 3.13 -0.78 -2.49
CA ASP A 72 2.40 0.34 -1.88
C ASP A 72 2.76 0.49 -0.39
N LEU A 73 2.83 -0.62 0.34
CA LEU A 73 3.26 -0.60 1.75
C LEU A 73 4.72 -0.21 1.91
N LEU A 74 5.63 -0.69 1.05
CA LEU A 74 7.02 -0.25 1.05
C LEU A 74 7.13 1.25 0.82
N ARG A 75 6.38 1.79 -0.15
CA ARG A 75 6.34 3.23 -0.43
C ARG A 75 5.81 4.01 0.76
N ALA A 76 4.67 3.59 1.33
CA ALA A 76 4.07 4.22 2.50
C ALA A 76 4.99 4.17 3.72
N ALA A 77 5.61 3.02 3.96
CA ALA A 77 6.59 2.85 5.01
C ALA A 77 7.84 3.73 4.80
N GLY A 78 8.23 4.01 3.57
CA GLY A 78 9.38 4.86 3.23
C GLY A 78 9.16 6.35 3.38
N LEU A 79 7.93 6.82 3.62
CA LEU A 79 7.65 8.25 3.75
C LEU A 79 8.32 8.84 5.00
N PRO A 80 8.91 10.06 4.91
CA PRO A 80 9.65 10.66 6.03
C PRO A 80 8.85 10.82 7.32
N ASN A 81 7.54 11.06 7.19
CA ASN A 81 6.62 11.29 8.31
C ASN A 81 5.71 10.09 8.61
N ALA A 82 6.00 8.93 8.08
CA ALA A 82 5.23 7.74 8.42
C ALA A 82 5.48 7.35 9.88
N GLY A 83 4.42 6.90 10.58
CA GLY A 83 4.51 6.46 11.98
C GLY A 83 5.32 5.19 12.17
N ASP A 84 5.64 4.84 13.43
CA ASP A 84 6.32 3.59 13.77
C ASP A 84 5.51 2.36 13.38
N LEU A 85 4.18 2.46 13.51
CA LEU A 85 3.21 1.47 13.08
C LEU A 85 2.29 2.07 12.01
N LEU A 86 2.11 1.35 10.89
CA LEU A 86 1.05 1.64 9.92
C LEU A 86 -0.02 0.56 10.06
N LEU A 87 -1.25 0.99 10.32
CA LEU A 87 -2.40 0.11 10.41
C LEU A 87 -3.19 0.14 9.10
N VAL A 88 -3.42 -1.02 8.53
CA VAL A 88 -4.21 -1.19 7.31
C VAL A 88 -5.51 -1.86 7.68
N SER A 89 -6.62 -1.29 7.23
CA SER A 89 -7.95 -1.84 7.42
C SER A 89 -8.08 -3.24 6.82
N SER A 90 -8.87 -4.10 7.45
CA SER A 90 -9.23 -5.38 6.85
C SER A 90 -10.11 -5.19 5.61
N VAL A 91 -9.97 -6.11 4.66
CA VAL A 91 -10.81 -6.22 3.46
C VAL A 91 -11.51 -7.56 3.53
N ASP A 92 -12.83 -7.58 3.38
CA ASP A 92 -13.59 -8.83 3.38
C ASP A 92 -13.55 -9.54 2.02
N SER A 93 -14.11 -10.74 1.94
CA SER A 93 -14.17 -11.52 0.70
C SER A 93 -15.01 -10.88 -0.41
N GLY A 94 -15.85 -9.90 -0.08
CA GLY A 94 -16.61 -9.08 -1.03
C GLY A 94 -15.85 -7.85 -1.52
N GLY A 95 -14.62 -7.62 -1.03
CA GLY A 95 -13.80 -6.45 -1.35
C GLY A 95 -14.20 -5.19 -0.58
N GLN A 96 -15.04 -5.32 0.46
CA GLN A 96 -15.37 -4.19 1.32
C GLN A 96 -14.27 -3.92 2.32
N VAL A 97 -13.87 -2.66 2.41
CA VAL A 97 -12.84 -2.19 3.33
C VAL A 97 -13.49 -1.75 4.64
N HIS A 98 -12.96 -2.21 5.75
CA HIS A 98 -13.41 -1.79 7.07
C HIS A 98 -12.87 -0.39 7.39
N ALA A 99 -13.76 0.60 7.62
CA ALA A 99 -13.35 1.93 8.03
C ALA A 99 -13.05 1.97 9.54
N PHE A 100 -11.92 2.57 9.94
CA PHE A 100 -11.58 2.75 11.36
C PHE A 100 -12.44 3.82 12.05
N GLU A 101 -12.99 4.73 11.26
CA GLU A 101 -13.85 5.81 11.74
C GLU A 101 -15.31 5.52 11.38
N GLN A 102 -16.24 6.06 12.17
CA GLN A 102 -17.69 5.97 11.91
C GLN A 102 -18.10 6.91 10.77
N GLN A 103 -17.57 6.67 9.58
CA GLN A 103 -17.87 7.45 8.38
C GLN A 103 -18.52 6.57 7.31
N VAL A 104 -19.26 7.20 6.40
CA VAL A 104 -19.92 6.52 5.27
C VAL A 104 -18.92 5.96 4.28
N GLY A 105 -17.68 6.46 4.27
CA GLY A 105 -16.59 6.00 3.42
C GLY A 105 -15.23 6.37 4.01
N SER A 106 -14.20 5.68 3.57
CA SER A 106 -12.80 5.98 3.89
C SER A 106 -11.97 6.02 2.61
N HIS A 107 -10.81 6.64 2.68
CA HIS A 107 -9.85 6.74 1.58
C HIS A 107 -8.43 6.46 2.07
N GLY A 108 -7.49 6.24 1.14
CA GLY A 108 -6.08 6.02 1.46
C GLY A 108 -5.74 4.60 1.88
N GLY A 109 -6.65 3.64 1.74
CA GLY A 109 -6.37 2.23 1.95
C GLY A 109 -5.68 1.59 0.73
N ILE A 110 -5.12 0.38 0.92
CA ILE A 110 -4.46 -0.39 -0.14
C ILE A 110 -5.30 -1.56 -0.66
N GLY A 111 -6.55 -1.67 -0.30
CA GLY A 111 -7.39 -2.82 -0.65
C GLY A 111 -8.72 -2.45 -1.25
N GLY A 112 -9.40 -3.44 -1.80
CA GLY A 112 -10.68 -3.28 -2.43
C GLY A 112 -10.63 -2.35 -3.65
N MET A 113 -11.73 -1.66 -3.93
CA MET A 113 -11.83 -0.71 -5.04
C MET A 113 -11.15 0.64 -4.79
N GLN A 114 -10.56 0.85 -3.60
CA GLN A 114 -9.92 2.14 -3.26
C GLN A 114 -8.68 2.44 -4.09
N ASN A 115 -8.03 1.41 -4.62
CA ASN A 115 -6.82 1.54 -5.44
C ASN A 115 -7.11 1.61 -6.95
N GLU A 116 -8.36 1.42 -7.37
CA GLU A 116 -8.74 1.45 -8.78
C GLU A 116 -9.26 2.84 -9.15
N ALA A 117 -8.34 3.72 -9.54
CA ALA A 117 -8.68 5.01 -10.11
C ALA A 117 -9.01 4.88 -11.61
N VAL A 118 -9.80 5.83 -12.12
CA VAL A 118 -10.18 5.89 -13.54
C VAL A 118 -9.59 7.16 -14.15
N LEU A 119 -8.89 7.00 -15.28
CA LEU A 119 -8.41 8.10 -16.10
C LEU A 119 -9.21 8.15 -17.41
N LEU A 120 -9.99 9.22 -17.59
CA LEU A 120 -10.72 9.48 -18.82
C LEU A 120 -10.00 10.53 -19.65
N TYR A 121 -9.74 10.23 -20.92
CA TYR A 121 -9.02 11.12 -21.84
C TYR A 121 -9.54 11.02 -23.28
N PRO A 122 -9.34 12.04 -24.12
CA PRO A 122 -9.74 12.05 -25.53
C PRO A 122 -9.05 10.94 -26.33
N VAL A 123 -9.78 10.31 -27.26
CA VAL A 123 -9.27 9.23 -28.11
C VAL A 123 -8.02 9.61 -28.94
N GLY A 124 -7.86 10.90 -29.23
CA GLY A 124 -6.70 11.40 -29.99
C GLY A 124 -5.42 11.56 -29.17
N LEU A 125 -5.45 11.30 -27.86
CA LEU A 125 -4.27 11.28 -26.99
C LEU A 125 -3.86 9.83 -26.72
N GLU A 126 -2.60 9.52 -26.96
CA GLU A 126 -2.07 8.16 -26.71
C GLU A 126 -1.41 8.09 -25.34
N LEU A 127 -1.46 6.91 -24.72
CA LEU A 127 -0.67 6.63 -23.53
C LEU A 127 0.78 6.38 -23.94
N ASP A 128 1.70 6.89 -23.13
CA ASP A 128 3.11 6.53 -23.25
C ASP A 128 3.33 5.09 -22.78
N GLU A 129 3.79 4.25 -23.69
CA GLU A 129 4.02 2.82 -23.41
C GLU A 129 5.09 2.61 -22.33
N ASP A 130 6.03 3.53 -22.17
CA ASP A 130 7.07 3.45 -21.13
C ASP A 130 6.50 3.70 -19.71
N LEU A 131 5.33 4.33 -19.61
CA LEU A 131 4.64 4.57 -18.33
C LEU A 131 3.60 3.49 -18.03
N VAL A 132 3.23 2.66 -19.02
CA VAL A 132 2.21 1.63 -18.85
C VAL A 132 2.82 0.36 -18.26
N ASN A 133 2.22 -0.11 -17.19
CA ASN A 133 2.55 -1.38 -16.55
C ASN A 133 1.47 -2.43 -16.81
N VAL A 134 1.84 -3.70 -16.83
CA VAL A 134 0.88 -4.82 -16.88
C VAL A 134 0.80 -5.44 -15.49
N VAL A 135 -0.31 -5.21 -14.81
CA VAL A 135 -0.57 -5.70 -13.45
C VAL A 135 -1.83 -6.55 -13.46
N GLY A 136 -1.73 -7.81 -13.04
CA GLY A 136 -2.87 -8.73 -13.06
C GLY A 136 -3.49 -8.92 -14.46
N GLY A 137 -2.68 -8.78 -15.53
CA GLY A 137 -3.15 -8.86 -16.93
C GLY A 137 -3.84 -7.60 -17.45
N ARG A 138 -3.90 -6.54 -16.68
CA ARG A 138 -4.47 -5.23 -17.09
C ARG A 138 -3.34 -4.24 -17.35
N ARG A 139 -3.49 -3.43 -18.40
CA ARG A 139 -2.61 -2.29 -18.68
C ARG A 139 -3.05 -1.10 -17.85
N MET A 140 -2.15 -0.50 -17.11
CA MET A 140 -2.45 0.64 -16.25
C MET A 140 -1.24 1.53 -16.00
N LEU A 141 -1.50 2.80 -15.68
CA LEU A 141 -0.51 3.68 -15.07
C LEU A 141 -0.47 3.38 -13.57
N VAL A 142 0.70 3.10 -13.02
CA VAL A 142 0.86 2.75 -11.61
C VAL A 142 1.49 3.91 -10.84
N GLY A 143 0.73 4.42 -9.89
CA GLY A 143 1.15 5.52 -9.02
C GLY A 143 0.85 6.91 -9.58
N ALA A 144 0.82 7.89 -8.70
CA ALA A 144 0.53 9.28 -9.04
C ALA A 144 1.61 9.90 -9.96
N GLU A 145 2.86 9.44 -9.82
CA GLU A 145 3.98 9.90 -10.62
C GLU A 145 3.80 9.58 -12.11
N ALA A 146 3.40 8.32 -12.43
CA ALA A 146 3.14 7.92 -13.81
C ALA A 146 1.96 8.68 -14.42
N VAL A 147 0.90 8.90 -13.65
CA VAL A 147 -0.25 9.71 -14.08
C VAL A 147 0.16 11.16 -14.33
N ASN A 148 0.95 11.74 -13.42
CA ASN A 148 1.44 13.11 -13.57
C ASN A 148 2.30 13.27 -14.83
N GLU A 149 3.26 12.37 -15.07
CA GLU A 149 4.12 12.41 -16.26
C GLU A 149 3.29 12.27 -17.54
N GLN A 150 2.32 11.37 -17.56
CA GLN A 150 1.40 11.22 -18.69
C GLN A 150 0.62 12.50 -18.97
N LEU A 151 0.11 13.17 -17.94
CA LEU A 151 -0.59 14.45 -18.11
C LEU A 151 0.34 15.55 -18.65
N LEU A 152 1.57 15.63 -18.16
CA LEU A 152 2.57 16.57 -18.65
C LEU A 152 2.92 16.31 -20.13
N GLN A 153 3.04 15.04 -20.55
CA GLN A 153 3.26 14.72 -21.95
C GLN A 153 2.10 15.15 -22.84
N TRP A 154 0.87 14.91 -22.42
CA TRP A 154 -0.30 15.37 -23.17
C TRP A 154 -0.38 16.89 -23.26
N MET A 155 -0.03 17.61 -22.19
CA MET A 155 0.06 19.07 -22.22
C MET A 155 1.07 19.54 -23.25
N ARG A 156 2.28 18.93 -23.29
CA ARG A 156 3.32 19.26 -24.31
C ARG A 156 2.81 18.97 -25.73
N THR A 157 2.14 17.84 -25.96
CA THR A 157 1.57 17.45 -27.26
C THR A 157 0.52 18.47 -27.74
N LEU A 158 -0.27 19.01 -26.81
CA LEU A 158 -1.30 20.01 -27.08
C LEU A 158 -0.74 21.45 -27.18
N GLY A 159 0.57 21.65 -27.02
CA GLY A 159 1.20 22.98 -27.01
C GLY A 159 0.87 23.80 -25.75
N LEU A 160 0.40 23.15 -24.68
CA LEU A 160 0.16 23.77 -23.40
C LEU A 160 1.45 23.72 -22.56
N HIS A 161 1.82 24.84 -21.99
CA HIS A 161 2.97 24.93 -21.08
C HIS A 161 2.45 24.82 -19.64
N PRO A 162 3.04 23.91 -18.81
CA PRO A 162 2.71 23.80 -17.38
C PRO A 162 3.17 25.03 -16.60
#